data_93453f068d5147721a7f2c55e45f5682
#
_entry.id   93453f068d5147721a7f2c55e45f5682
#
_cell.length_a   1.000
_cell.length_b   1.000
_cell.length_c   1.000
_cell.angle_alpha   90.00
_cell.angle_beta   90.00
_cell.angle_gamma   90.00
#
_symmetry.space_group_name_H-M   'P 1'
#
loop_
_entity.id
_entity.type
_entity.pdbx_description
1 polymer ?
#
loop_
_entity_poly.entity_id
_entity_poly.type
_entity_poly.pdbx_seq_one_letter_code
_entity_poly.pdbx_strand_id
1 'polypeptide(L)'
;MKHVTSFSALPATAALLAGTALLTTAAFAQSGMNTTSLQHEVVLDGLDNPWDMAFLDDGTMLFTEKCRGLSVRMPDGTVTALYGVGETDGYASNGTDLFCEGQAGMMGVAFDPDFANNRRIYVYSTSNMSDPHTNRLMRFTLNEDFTQVADRTDIVDDVPYKMAASDHPFGGPGAHNGGRVRFDANGHLFLTTGDTHNGQVPQSPTMMGSKVLRIDTDGAAIADNSPPEGFDPRTYTYGHRNVQGIAFHPETGAAATAEHGPWHSDEITVLQNGGNAGWDPRPNMAGRGDCPDDYCGYSPNQADGMNRYERAAFMPMTDFDTYPDAMPPIWNNNGWSQGTSSAAFLEGDAWGEWNGAMVVGIMGIGFGGTPIGQRIDVIQFNDDGTDVEDVTEMTLPMEPGRFRSVVMGPDGSLYTSIDEGIIYKLTPGG
;
A
#
# COMPACT_ATOMS: atom_id res chain seq x y z
N MET A 1 -15.27 -78.25 -40.15
CA MET A 1 -15.77 -77.91 -41.50
C MET A 1 -15.83 -76.36 -41.62
N LYS A 2 -14.98 -75.84 -42.53
CA LYS A 2 -15.25 -74.71 -43.45
C LYS A 2 -15.49 -73.31 -42.76
N HIS A 3 -14.92 -72.23 -43.13
CA HIS A 3 -14.11 -71.80 -44.29
C HIS A 3 -13.24 -70.61 -43.85
N VAL A 4 -12.01 -70.65 -44.34
CA VAL A 4 -11.10 -69.54 -44.33
C VAL A 4 -11.47 -68.61 -45.50
N THR A 5 -11.59 -67.29 -45.28
CA THR A 5 -11.51 -66.34 -46.37
C THR A 5 -10.49 -65.24 -45.95
N SER A 6 -9.41 -65.27 -46.70
CA SER A 6 -8.34 -64.31 -46.72
C SER A 6 -8.80 -62.98 -47.37
N PHE A 7 -8.51 -61.85 -46.76
CA PHE A 7 -8.52 -60.54 -47.43
C PHE A 7 -7.12 -59.93 -47.40
N SER A 8 -6.67 -59.63 -48.59
CA SER A 8 -5.38 -59.05 -48.92
C SER A 8 -5.32 -57.60 -48.45
N ALA A 9 -4.25 -57.22 -47.74
CA ALA A 9 -3.93 -55.83 -47.37
C ALA A 9 -3.13 -55.18 -48.52
N LEU A 10 -3.60 -54.04 -48.96
CA LEU A 10 -2.85 -53.11 -49.80
C LEU A 10 -2.07 -52.15 -48.88
N PRO A 11 -0.84 -51.77 -49.21
CA PRO A 11 -0.06 -50.84 -48.38
C PRO A 11 -0.48 -49.36 -48.65
N ALA A 12 -0.91 -48.68 -47.60
CA ALA A 12 -1.10 -47.25 -47.64
C ALA A 12 0.26 -46.55 -47.40
N THR A 13 0.74 -45.90 -48.44
CA THR A 13 1.90 -44.97 -48.36
C THR A 13 1.51 -43.74 -47.56
N ALA A 14 2.04 -43.61 -46.36
CA ALA A 14 1.92 -42.38 -45.55
C ALA A 14 2.98 -41.39 -46.05
N ALA A 15 2.55 -40.31 -46.66
CA ALA A 15 3.40 -39.15 -46.95
C ALA A 15 3.60 -38.33 -45.65
N LEU A 16 4.83 -38.35 -45.13
CA LEU A 16 5.23 -37.43 -44.06
C LEU A 16 5.35 -36.03 -44.65
N LEU A 17 4.39 -35.17 -44.33
CA LEU A 17 4.53 -33.73 -44.48
C LEU A 17 5.30 -33.20 -43.22
N ALA A 18 6.59 -32.94 -43.41
CA ALA A 18 7.39 -32.21 -42.45
C ALA A 18 6.98 -30.74 -42.48
N GLY A 19 6.07 -30.37 -41.58
CA GLY A 19 5.76 -28.98 -41.28
C GLY A 19 6.86 -28.40 -40.42
N THR A 20 7.75 -27.59 -41.01
CA THR A 20 8.65 -26.72 -40.29
C THR A 20 7.82 -25.61 -39.61
N ALA A 21 7.52 -25.78 -38.32
CA ALA A 21 7.03 -24.70 -37.49
C ALA A 21 8.18 -23.70 -37.32
N LEU A 22 8.09 -22.56 -38.01
CA LEU A 22 8.87 -21.39 -37.72
C LEU A 22 8.39 -20.86 -36.35
N LEU A 23 9.12 -21.19 -35.30
CA LEU A 23 9.03 -20.48 -34.03
C LEU A 23 9.59 -19.08 -34.27
N THR A 24 8.72 -18.13 -34.57
CA THR A 24 9.05 -16.72 -34.41
C THR A 24 9.16 -16.47 -32.93
N THR A 25 10.40 -16.50 -32.42
CA THR A 25 10.72 -15.84 -31.17
C THR A 25 10.46 -14.37 -31.41
N ALA A 26 9.38 -13.82 -30.88
CA ALA A 26 9.24 -12.40 -30.68
C ALA A 26 10.41 -12.01 -29.76
N ALA A 27 11.47 -11.49 -30.35
CA ALA A 27 12.45 -10.71 -29.62
C ALA A 27 11.66 -9.47 -29.19
N PHE A 28 11.31 -9.39 -27.90
CA PHE A 28 11.00 -8.12 -27.30
C PHE A 28 12.24 -7.26 -27.53
N ALA A 29 12.12 -6.29 -28.44
CA ALA A 29 13.09 -5.24 -28.56
C ALA A 29 13.11 -4.57 -27.18
N GLN A 30 14.16 -4.80 -26.43
CA GLN A 30 14.54 -3.97 -25.32
C GLN A 30 14.77 -2.59 -25.94
N SER A 31 13.73 -1.76 -25.95
CA SER A 31 13.87 -0.33 -26.23
C SER A 31 14.92 0.12 -25.21
N GLY A 32 16.04 0.64 -25.68
CA GLY A 32 17.05 1.19 -24.81
C GLY A 32 16.44 2.40 -24.10
N MET A 33 15.78 2.18 -23.00
CA MET A 33 15.35 3.23 -22.10
C MET A 33 16.60 3.92 -21.59
N ASN A 34 16.68 5.21 -21.81
CA ASN A 34 17.60 6.10 -21.12
C ASN A 34 17.18 6.05 -19.64
N THR A 35 17.72 5.09 -18.90
CA THR A 35 17.52 5.05 -17.46
C THR A 35 18.06 6.35 -16.89
N THR A 36 17.19 7.18 -16.33
CA THR A 36 17.59 8.40 -15.64
C THR A 36 18.63 8.03 -14.59
N SER A 37 19.85 8.53 -14.74
CA SER A 37 20.87 8.29 -13.70
C SER A 37 20.41 9.00 -12.43
N LEU A 38 20.49 8.32 -11.30
CA LEU A 38 20.10 8.88 -10.01
C LEU A 38 21.34 9.19 -9.16
N GLN A 39 21.22 10.24 -8.36
CA GLN A 39 22.11 10.51 -7.24
C GLN A 39 21.33 10.33 -5.94
N HIS A 40 22.02 10.01 -4.85
CA HIS A 40 21.39 9.92 -3.54
C HIS A 40 22.13 10.71 -2.48
N GLU A 41 21.37 11.13 -1.48
CA GLU A 41 21.86 11.74 -0.25
C GLU A 41 21.19 11.03 0.93
N VAL A 42 21.92 10.79 2.01
CA VAL A 42 21.37 10.38 3.30
C VAL A 42 20.88 11.63 3.99
N VAL A 43 19.56 11.75 4.13
CA VAL A 43 18.90 12.91 4.80
C VAL A 43 18.90 12.73 6.30
N LEU A 44 18.55 11.52 6.76
CA LEU A 44 18.57 11.08 8.16
C LEU A 44 18.99 9.62 8.23
N ASP A 45 19.68 9.26 9.30
CA ASP A 45 20.05 7.88 9.61
C ASP A 45 19.84 7.57 11.12
N GLY A 46 20.00 6.32 11.51
CA GLY A 46 19.86 5.89 12.90
C GLY A 46 18.42 5.97 13.43
N LEU A 47 17.44 6.01 12.55
CA LEU A 47 16.02 6.03 12.89
C LEU A 47 15.51 4.62 13.24
N ASP A 48 14.36 4.55 13.92
CA ASP A 48 13.68 3.29 14.27
C ASP A 48 12.44 3.08 13.39
N ASN A 49 12.60 2.33 12.29
CA ASN A 49 11.53 2.06 11.34
C ASN A 49 10.80 3.34 10.89
N PRO A 50 11.46 4.27 10.19
CA PRO A 50 10.82 5.48 9.67
C PRO A 50 9.68 5.09 8.72
N TRP A 51 8.44 5.49 9.08
CA TRP A 51 7.26 4.94 8.43
C TRP A 51 6.71 5.85 7.33
N ASP A 52 6.63 7.16 7.57
CA ASP A 52 6.10 8.11 6.58
C ASP A 52 6.74 9.49 6.70
N MET A 53 6.57 10.30 5.66
CA MET A 53 7.08 11.68 5.57
C MET A 53 6.02 12.58 4.92
N ALA A 54 6.03 13.85 5.31
CA ALA A 54 5.27 14.93 4.66
C ALA A 54 6.12 16.21 4.64
N PHE A 55 5.95 17.03 3.62
CA PHE A 55 6.75 18.23 3.39
C PHE A 55 5.91 19.50 3.32
N LEU A 56 6.48 20.61 3.75
CA LEU A 56 6.08 21.96 3.38
C LEU A 56 6.94 22.46 2.20
N ASP A 57 6.47 23.48 1.51
CA ASP A 57 7.16 24.06 0.34
C ASP A 57 8.58 24.58 0.64
N ASP A 58 8.86 24.95 1.89
CA ASP A 58 10.19 25.41 2.33
C ASP A 58 11.18 24.26 2.61
N GLY A 59 10.74 22.99 2.49
CA GLY A 59 11.53 21.80 2.78
C GLY A 59 11.47 21.34 4.23
N THR A 60 10.65 21.96 5.07
CA THR A 60 10.34 21.43 6.40
C THR A 60 9.65 20.07 6.27
N MET A 61 10.17 19.05 6.94
CA MET A 61 9.72 17.66 6.83
C MET A 61 9.20 17.14 8.17
N LEU A 62 7.94 16.72 8.23
CA LEU A 62 7.47 15.81 9.27
C LEU A 62 7.86 14.39 8.91
N PHE A 63 8.23 13.60 9.89
CA PHE A 63 8.41 12.17 9.72
C PHE A 63 7.99 11.39 10.96
N THR A 64 7.57 10.15 10.75
CA THR A 64 7.17 9.24 11.81
C THR A 64 8.14 8.08 11.92
N GLU A 65 8.45 7.68 13.16
CA GLU A 65 9.13 6.44 13.49
C GLU A 65 8.13 5.54 14.22
N LYS A 66 7.93 4.33 13.69
CA LYS A 66 6.84 3.44 14.10
C LYS A 66 6.71 3.26 15.61
N CYS A 67 7.81 3.01 16.29
CA CYS A 67 7.82 2.75 17.74
C CYS A 67 8.32 3.93 18.59
N ARG A 68 8.75 5.01 17.96
CA ARG A 68 9.26 6.18 18.69
C ARG A 68 8.31 7.35 18.68
N GLY A 69 7.83 7.79 17.50
CA GLY A 69 6.91 8.91 17.45
C GLY A 69 7.05 9.82 16.22
N LEU A 70 6.50 11.01 16.37
CA LEU A 70 6.50 12.10 15.38
C LEU A 70 7.64 13.07 15.63
N SER A 71 8.38 13.39 14.59
CA SER A 71 9.45 14.40 14.62
C SER A 71 9.33 15.36 13.43
N VAL A 72 9.96 16.51 13.54
CA VAL A 72 10.11 17.47 12.45
C VAL A 72 11.61 17.71 12.17
N ARG A 73 11.97 17.77 10.89
CA ARG A 73 13.27 18.22 10.41
C ARG A 73 13.12 19.53 9.67
N MET A 74 13.85 20.53 10.13
CA MET A 74 13.89 21.84 9.50
C MET A 74 14.82 21.85 8.28
N PRO A 75 14.70 22.83 7.35
CA PRO A 75 15.57 22.92 6.16
C PRO A 75 17.07 23.03 6.50
N ASP A 76 17.43 23.57 7.65
CA ASP A 76 18.81 23.65 8.13
C ASP A 76 19.37 22.34 8.70
N GLY A 77 18.54 21.28 8.71
CA GLY A 77 18.89 19.96 9.23
C GLY A 77 18.56 19.74 10.70
N THR A 78 18.10 20.76 11.43
CA THR A 78 17.69 20.63 12.83
C THR A 78 16.50 19.68 12.96
N VAL A 79 16.59 18.68 13.86
CA VAL A 79 15.53 17.72 14.15
C VAL A 79 14.98 17.94 15.55
N THR A 80 13.66 17.98 15.65
CA THR A 80 12.94 18.12 16.93
C THR A 80 11.93 16.98 17.06
N ALA A 81 12.00 16.23 18.16
CA ALA A 81 11.05 15.18 18.52
C ALA A 81 9.81 15.78 19.19
N LEU A 82 8.64 15.66 18.55
CA LEU A 82 7.41 16.38 18.90
C LEU A 82 6.49 15.56 19.81
N TYR A 83 6.15 14.32 19.39
CA TYR A 83 5.12 13.53 20.07
C TYR A 83 5.48 12.05 20.07
N GLY A 84 5.79 11.51 21.25
CA GLY A 84 6.25 10.12 21.43
C GLY A 84 5.12 9.11 21.52
N VAL A 85 5.43 7.86 21.16
CA VAL A 85 4.59 6.67 21.37
C VAL A 85 4.82 6.15 22.79
N GLY A 86 3.75 6.02 23.59
CA GLY A 86 3.86 5.60 24.98
C GLY A 86 4.67 6.58 25.81
N GLU A 87 5.62 6.09 26.59
CA GLU A 87 6.51 6.88 27.43
C GLU A 87 7.91 7.02 26.82
N THR A 88 7.99 7.29 25.50
CA THR A 88 9.27 7.40 24.81
C THR A 88 10.03 8.66 25.24
N ASP A 89 11.27 8.48 25.69
CA ASP A 89 12.14 9.56 26.12
C ASP A 89 12.56 10.48 24.97
N GLY A 90 12.76 11.77 25.30
CA GLY A 90 13.31 12.76 24.38
C GLY A 90 12.28 13.50 23.53
N TYR A 91 11.00 13.16 23.62
CA TYR A 91 9.92 13.86 22.95
C TYR A 91 9.36 15.01 23.80
N ALA A 92 8.90 16.07 23.15
CA ALA A 92 8.32 17.23 23.84
C ALA A 92 7.04 16.88 24.62
N SER A 93 6.28 15.91 24.11
CA SER A 93 5.11 15.33 24.79
C SER A 93 4.91 13.89 24.33
N ASN A 94 4.08 13.13 25.04
CA ASN A 94 3.85 11.71 24.78
C ASN A 94 2.36 11.38 24.76
N GLY A 95 1.98 10.50 23.82
CA GLY A 95 0.69 9.81 23.81
C GLY A 95 0.77 8.53 24.60
N THR A 96 0.44 8.58 25.89
CA THR A 96 0.55 7.39 26.79
C THR A 96 -0.40 6.26 26.41
N ASP A 97 -1.43 6.55 25.62
CA ASP A 97 -2.35 5.58 25.03
C ASP A 97 -1.83 4.99 23.72
N LEU A 98 -0.81 5.61 23.08
CA LEU A 98 -0.22 5.11 21.85
C LEU A 98 0.76 3.98 22.18
N PHE A 99 0.79 2.97 21.33
CA PHE A 99 1.68 1.84 21.50
C PHE A 99 2.17 1.26 20.18
N CYS A 100 3.27 0.51 20.23
CA CYS A 100 3.86 -0.17 19.08
C CYS A 100 3.92 -1.67 19.39
N GLU A 101 3.33 -2.46 18.48
CA GLU A 101 3.36 -3.93 18.58
C GLU A 101 3.28 -4.53 17.17
N GLY A 102 4.22 -5.40 16.82
CA GLY A 102 4.23 -6.04 15.50
C GLY A 102 4.30 -5.05 14.35
N GLN A 103 3.26 -5.01 13.51
CA GLN A 103 3.20 -4.06 12.38
C GLN A 103 2.61 -2.69 12.76
N ALA A 104 1.98 -2.60 13.92
CA ALA A 104 1.32 -1.41 14.40
C ALA A 104 2.25 -0.45 15.15
N GLY A 105 1.86 0.79 15.22
CA GLY A 105 2.58 1.89 15.88
C GLY A 105 2.15 3.22 15.28
N MET A 106 3.03 4.22 15.28
CA MET A 106 2.81 5.48 14.58
C MET A 106 3.16 5.33 13.10
N MET A 107 2.24 5.70 12.21
CA MET A 107 2.29 5.41 10.79
C MET A 107 2.21 6.68 9.94
N GLY A 108 1.12 6.88 9.20
CA GLY A 108 0.96 7.99 8.26
C GLY A 108 0.97 9.37 8.88
N VAL A 109 1.48 10.35 8.14
CA VAL A 109 1.53 11.76 8.56
C VAL A 109 1.20 12.67 7.38
N ALA A 110 0.54 13.81 7.66
CA ALA A 110 0.29 14.85 6.67
C ALA A 110 0.25 16.25 7.33
N PHE A 111 0.64 17.25 6.57
CA PHE A 111 0.31 18.65 6.88
C PHE A 111 -1.09 18.96 6.35
N ASP A 112 -1.80 19.86 7.05
CA ASP A 112 -3.05 20.43 6.53
C ASP A 112 -2.76 21.28 5.27
N PRO A 113 -3.58 21.23 4.23
CA PRO A 113 -3.41 22.09 3.05
C PRO A 113 -3.39 23.59 3.38
N ASP A 114 -4.07 24.01 4.46
CA ASP A 114 -4.09 25.38 4.97
C ASP A 114 -3.16 25.57 6.19
N PHE A 115 -2.08 24.78 6.27
CA PHE A 115 -1.15 24.77 7.40
C PHE A 115 -0.60 26.15 7.74
N ALA A 116 -0.37 27.01 6.75
CA ALA A 116 0.13 28.37 6.96
C ALA A 116 -0.77 29.19 7.89
N ASN A 117 -2.09 28.95 7.87
CA ASN A 117 -3.07 29.66 8.68
C ASN A 117 -3.49 28.90 9.94
N ASN A 118 -3.61 27.58 9.87
CA ASN A 118 -4.22 26.78 10.94
C ASN A 118 -3.22 25.93 11.74
N ARG A 119 -2.01 25.75 11.24
CA ARG A 119 -0.92 24.97 11.87
C ARG A 119 -1.29 23.51 12.17
N ARG A 120 -2.29 22.95 11.50
CA ARG A 120 -2.77 21.59 11.75
C ARG A 120 -1.90 20.56 11.06
N ILE A 121 -1.74 19.42 11.73
CA ILE A 121 -1.08 18.23 11.22
C ILE A 121 -1.92 17.01 11.58
N TYR A 122 -1.76 15.92 10.81
CA TYR A 122 -2.51 14.68 10.98
C TYR A 122 -1.56 13.51 11.14
N VAL A 123 -1.83 12.64 12.11
CA VAL A 123 -1.00 11.48 12.42
C VAL A 123 -1.87 10.27 12.66
N TYR A 124 -1.60 9.17 11.98
CA TYR A 124 -2.29 7.90 12.19
C TYR A 124 -1.46 6.98 13.08
N SER A 125 -2.04 6.45 14.13
CA SER A 125 -1.35 5.59 15.08
C SER A 125 -2.29 4.62 15.79
N THR A 126 -1.71 3.55 16.33
CA THR A 126 -2.41 2.59 17.16
C THR A 126 -2.57 3.12 18.57
N SER A 127 -3.75 2.93 19.17
CA SER A 127 -4.12 3.43 20.51
C SER A 127 -4.85 2.36 21.33
N ASN A 128 -4.58 2.33 22.61
CA ASN A 128 -5.27 1.48 23.60
C ASN A 128 -6.35 2.22 24.41
N MET A 129 -6.81 3.38 23.93
CA MET A 129 -7.91 4.11 24.58
C MET A 129 -9.24 3.36 24.59
N SER A 130 -9.44 2.44 23.65
CA SER A 130 -10.63 1.58 23.58
C SER A 130 -10.26 0.12 23.78
N ASP A 131 -11.27 -0.70 24.14
CA ASP A 131 -11.17 -2.16 24.22
C ASP A 131 -12.30 -2.77 23.37
N PRO A 132 -11.98 -3.47 22.26
CA PRO A 132 -10.65 -3.73 21.73
C PRO A 132 -9.91 -2.45 21.29
N HIS A 133 -8.59 -2.55 21.19
CA HIS A 133 -7.75 -1.44 20.70
C HIS A 133 -8.16 -1.02 19.30
N THR A 134 -7.88 0.24 18.96
CA THR A 134 -8.15 0.79 17.61
C THR A 134 -6.94 1.53 17.06
N ASN A 135 -6.91 1.69 15.74
CA ASN A 135 -6.08 2.68 15.09
C ASN A 135 -6.85 3.99 14.99
N ARG A 136 -6.16 5.12 15.15
CA ARG A 136 -6.77 6.45 15.20
C ARG A 136 -6.06 7.43 14.28
N LEU A 137 -6.84 8.28 13.63
CA LEU A 137 -6.32 9.46 12.96
C LEU A 137 -6.48 10.66 13.90
N MET A 138 -5.36 11.15 14.35
CA MET A 138 -5.26 12.29 15.27
C MET A 138 -4.93 13.54 14.49
N ARG A 139 -5.58 14.66 14.84
CA ARG A 139 -5.21 16.00 14.42
C ARG A 139 -4.58 16.74 15.58
N PHE A 140 -3.51 17.47 15.31
CA PHE A 140 -2.82 18.33 16.26
C PHE A 140 -2.64 19.73 15.71
N THR A 141 -2.36 20.68 16.60
CA THR A 141 -1.83 22.01 16.28
C THR A 141 -0.32 22.03 16.56
N LEU A 142 0.50 22.33 15.57
CA LEU A 142 1.96 22.50 15.70
C LEU A 142 2.28 23.97 15.97
N ASN A 143 3.05 24.26 17.02
CA ASN A 143 3.40 25.66 17.37
C ASN A 143 4.30 26.33 16.28
N GLU A 144 4.43 27.65 16.34
CA GLU A 144 5.17 28.44 15.34
C GLU A 144 6.65 28.03 15.26
N ASP A 145 7.26 27.68 16.39
CA ASP A 145 8.67 27.29 16.48
C ASP A 145 8.95 25.84 16.12
N PHE A 146 7.93 25.06 15.72
CA PHE A 146 8.05 23.63 15.39
C PHE A 146 8.65 22.78 16.52
N THR A 147 8.33 23.11 17.77
CA THR A 147 8.90 22.44 18.95
C THR A 147 7.89 21.62 19.74
N GLN A 148 6.59 21.84 19.56
CA GLN A 148 5.53 21.20 20.33
C GLN A 148 4.25 21.05 19.50
N VAL A 149 3.50 19.99 19.78
CA VAL A 149 2.13 19.80 19.33
C VAL A 149 1.15 19.95 20.49
N ALA A 150 -0.05 20.45 20.20
CA ALA A 150 -1.14 20.64 21.14
C ALA A 150 -2.49 20.26 20.52
N ASP A 151 -3.57 20.36 21.28
CA ASP A 151 -4.97 20.27 20.83
C ASP A 151 -5.29 18.93 20.11
N ARG A 152 -4.74 17.81 20.59
CA ARG A 152 -5.04 16.49 20.02
C ARG A 152 -6.56 16.30 19.93
N THR A 153 -7.01 15.98 18.74
CA THR A 153 -8.38 15.56 18.44
C THR A 153 -8.33 14.28 17.62
N ASP A 154 -8.93 13.21 18.11
CA ASP A 154 -9.06 11.96 17.36
C ASP A 154 -10.24 12.12 16.38
N ILE A 155 -9.96 12.39 15.11
CA ILE A 155 -10.98 12.67 14.07
C ILE A 155 -11.50 11.40 13.41
N VAL A 156 -10.76 10.29 13.51
CA VAL A 156 -11.21 8.92 13.25
C VAL A 156 -10.67 8.06 14.40
N ASP A 157 -11.51 7.28 15.07
CA ASP A 157 -11.14 6.53 16.29
C ASP A 157 -11.64 5.09 16.32
N ASP A 158 -12.24 4.63 15.23
CA ASP A 158 -12.96 3.38 15.10
C ASP A 158 -12.37 2.40 14.05
N VAL A 159 -11.12 2.61 13.61
CA VAL A 159 -10.46 1.68 12.70
C VAL A 159 -9.98 0.45 13.50
N PRO A 160 -10.36 -0.78 13.08
CA PRO A 160 -10.02 -1.98 13.84
C PRO A 160 -8.52 -2.21 13.94
N TYR A 161 -8.12 -2.88 15.02
CA TYR A 161 -6.77 -3.34 15.31
C TYR A 161 -6.77 -4.85 15.49
N LYS A 162 -5.75 -5.54 14.99
CA LYS A 162 -5.59 -6.97 15.19
C LYS A 162 -5.00 -7.25 16.57
N MET A 163 -5.83 -7.71 17.52
CA MET A 163 -5.41 -8.06 18.87
C MET A 163 -4.46 -9.28 18.87
N ALA A 164 -3.53 -9.33 19.83
CA ALA A 164 -2.64 -10.47 20.02
C ALA A 164 -3.38 -11.78 20.31
N ALA A 165 -4.56 -11.68 20.94
CA ALA A 165 -5.41 -12.81 21.28
C ALA A 165 -6.32 -13.30 20.14
N SER A 166 -6.20 -12.72 18.93
CA SER A 166 -6.99 -13.18 17.77
C SER A 166 -6.65 -14.64 17.45
N ASP A 167 -7.61 -15.38 16.89
CA ASP A 167 -7.44 -16.79 16.52
C ASP A 167 -6.52 -17.02 15.31
N HIS A 168 -6.10 -15.94 14.66
CA HIS A 168 -5.25 -15.98 13.48
C HIS A 168 -3.76 -15.84 13.85
N PRO A 169 -2.94 -16.92 13.71
CA PRO A 169 -1.57 -16.92 14.19
C PRO A 169 -0.58 -16.16 13.29
N PHE A 170 -0.98 -15.83 12.05
CA PHE A 170 -0.08 -15.19 11.06
C PHE A 170 -0.16 -13.67 11.09
N GLY A 171 0.92 -13.01 10.68
CA GLY A 171 1.04 -11.56 10.66
C GLY A 171 1.27 -10.93 12.04
N GLY A 172 1.02 -11.67 13.12
CA GLY A 172 1.16 -11.19 14.49
C GLY A 172 0.13 -10.12 14.88
N PRO A 173 0.20 -9.59 16.10
CA PRO A 173 -0.62 -8.48 16.53
C PRO A 173 -0.37 -7.24 15.65
N GLY A 174 -1.38 -6.40 15.52
CA GLY A 174 -1.31 -5.19 14.73
C GLY A 174 -1.04 -5.39 13.24
N ALA A 175 -1.28 -6.57 12.68
CA ALA A 175 -1.12 -6.78 11.25
C ALA A 175 -2.21 -6.08 10.44
N HIS A 176 -1.85 -5.61 9.24
CA HIS A 176 -2.75 -5.02 8.25
C HIS A 176 -3.52 -3.80 8.76
N ASN A 177 -2.79 -2.74 9.07
CA ASN A 177 -3.40 -1.48 9.53
C ASN A 177 -3.73 -0.51 8.37
N GLY A 178 -3.22 -0.74 7.15
CA GLY A 178 -3.15 0.32 6.14
C GLY A 178 -2.23 1.43 6.62
N GLY A 179 -2.77 2.63 6.79
CA GLY A 179 -2.14 3.70 7.58
C GLY A 179 -1.59 4.88 6.79
N ARG A 180 -1.78 4.96 5.47
CA ARG A 180 -1.34 6.11 4.68
C ARG A 180 -2.35 7.25 4.79
N VAL A 181 -1.85 8.46 5.00
CA VAL A 181 -2.63 9.70 5.12
C VAL A 181 -2.18 10.68 4.06
N ARG A 182 -3.07 11.09 3.17
CA ARG A 182 -2.74 12.04 2.08
C ARG A 182 -3.92 12.97 1.82
N PHE A 183 -3.62 14.18 1.40
CA PHE A 183 -4.63 15.13 0.91
C PHE A 183 -4.66 15.11 -0.62
N ASP A 184 -5.87 15.19 -1.19
CA ASP A 184 -6.04 15.48 -2.61
C ASP A 184 -5.91 17.00 -2.88
N ALA A 185 -5.91 17.39 -4.15
CA ALA A 185 -5.80 18.78 -4.56
C ALA A 185 -7.00 19.66 -4.12
N ASN A 186 -8.11 19.04 -3.71
CA ASN A 186 -9.30 19.73 -3.22
C ASN A 186 -9.28 19.91 -1.68
N GLY A 187 -8.24 19.42 -1.01
CA GLY A 187 -8.11 19.47 0.43
C GLY A 187 -8.92 18.39 1.17
N HIS A 188 -9.34 17.33 0.48
CA HIS A 188 -9.95 16.17 1.13
C HIS A 188 -8.87 15.24 1.66
N LEU A 189 -9.04 14.76 2.88
CA LEU A 189 -8.14 13.82 3.51
C LEU A 189 -8.52 12.40 3.16
N PHE A 190 -7.57 11.64 2.63
CA PHE A 190 -7.70 10.21 2.39
C PHE A 190 -6.90 9.44 3.43
N LEU A 191 -7.56 8.45 4.04
CA LEU A 191 -6.96 7.51 5.00
C LEU A 191 -7.15 6.09 4.48
N THR A 192 -6.07 5.33 4.37
CA THR A 192 -6.12 3.91 4.00
C THR A 192 -6.15 3.03 5.23
N THR A 193 -6.91 1.94 5.19
CA THR A 193 -7.03 0.99 6.29
C THR A 193 -6.91 -0.46 5.79
N GLY A 194 -6.65 -1.40 6.68
CA GLY A 194 -6.45 -2.81 6.35
C GLY A 194 -7.46 -3.75 7.02
N ASP A 195 -7.45 -5.02 6.62
CA ASP A 195 -8.43 -6.04 7.02
C ASP A 195 -8.13 -6.69 8.38
N THR A 196 -7.00 -6.33 9.02
CA THR A 196 -6.56 -6.93 10.28
C THR A 196 -6.48 -8.47 10.28
N HIS A 197 -6.31 -9.08 9.10
CA HIS A 197 -6.46 -10.53 8.87
C HIS A 197 -7.85 -11.09 9.24
N ASN A 198 -8.86 -10.26 9.34
CA ASN A 198 -10.23 -10.68 9.64
C ASN A 198 -11.08 -10.65 8.36
N GLY A 199 -11.50 -11.82 7.90
CA GLY A 199 -12.31 -11.97 6.68
C GLY A 199 -13.70 -11.34 6.74
N GLN A 200 -14.16 -10.86 7.91
CA GLN A 200 -15.43 -10.13 8.01
C GLN A 200 -15.30 -8.65 7.64
N VAL A 201 -14.09 -8.08 7.75
CA VAL A 201 -13.84 -6.64 7.65
C VAL A 201 -14.00 -6.10 6.22
N PRO A 202 -13.46 -6.75 5.16
CA PRO A 202 -13.41 -6.13 3.83
C PRO A 202 -14.76 -5.70 3.28
N GLN A 203 -15.76 -6.56 3.36
CA GLN A 203 -17.11 -6.31 2.83
C GLN A 203 -18.11 -5.80 3.90
N SER A 204 -17.64 -5.52 5.12
CA SER A 204 -18.50 -4.99 6.18
C SER A 204 -18.89 -3.53 5.91
N PRO A 205 -20.17 -3.17 6.02
CA PRO A 205 -20.63 -1.79 5.86
C PRO A 205 -20.25 -0.89 7.05
N THR A 206 -19.98 -1.46 8.22
CA THR A 206 -19.83 -0.71 9.48
C THR A 206 -18.42 -0.78 10.08
N MET A 207 -17.58 -1.73 9.67
CA MET A 207 -16.19 -1.81 10.11
C MET A 207 -15.31 -0.92 9.24
N MET A 208 -14.53 -0.04 9.85
CA MET A 208 -13.71 0.95 9.14
C MET A 208 -12.36 0.42 8.66
N GLY A 209 -12.07 -0.86 8.82
CA GLY A 209 -10.96 -1.55 8.16
C GLY A 209 -11.25 -1.88 6.69
N SER A 210 -10.19 -2.16 5.91
CA SER A 210 -10.31 -2.52 4.48
C SER A 210 -10.97 -1.45 3.62
N LYS A 211 -10.78 -0.21 3.97
CA LYS A 211 -11.40 0.95 3.32
C LYS A 211 -10.33 1.95 2.89
N VAL A 212 -10.67 2.75 1.91
CA VAL A 212 -10.12 4.08 1.74
C VAL A 212 -11.21 5.05 2.18
N LEU A 213 -10.93 5.81 3.23
CA LEU A 213 -11.84 6.84 3.72
C LEU A 213 -11.52 8.16 3.03
N ARG A 214 -12.56 8.93 2.65
CA ARG A 214 -12.42 10.32 2.19
C ARG A 214 -13.24 11.22 3.09
N ILE A 215 -12.54 12.07 3.83
CA ILE A 215 -13.09 12.89 4.90
C ILE A 215 -12.60 14.33 4.79
N ASP A 216 -13.27 15.22 5.50
CA ASP A 216 -12.76 16.57 5.69
C ASP A 216 -11.73 16.66 6.84
N THR A 217 -11.23 17.83 7.11
CA THR A 217 -10.21 18.10 8.14
C THR A 217 -10.71 17.95 9.58
N ASP A 218 -11.99 17.72 9.78
CA ASP A 218 -12.63 17.44 11.07
C ASP A 218 -13.14 15.99 11.20
N GLY A 219 -12.89 15.15 10.16
CA GLY A 219 -13.25 13.73 10.15
C GLY A 219 -14.65 13.43 9.63
N ALA A 220 -15.38 14.44 9.16
CA ALA A 220 -16.70 14.23 8.56
C ALA A 220 -16.59 13.72 7.12
N ALA A 221 -17.59 12.93 6.69
CA ALA A 221 -17.67 12.43 5.33
C ALA A 221 -17.78 13.58 4.32
N ILE A 222 -17.09 13.46 3.19
CA ILE A 222 -17.28 14.38 2.06
C ILE A 222 -18.63 14.11 1.40
N ALA A 223 -19.38 15.17 1.11
CA ALA A 223 -20.79 15.10 0.72
C ALA A 223 -21.05 14.31 -0.58
N ASP A 224 -20.08 14.22 -1.48
CA ASP A 224 -20.16 13.47 -2.72
C ASP A 224 -19.57 12.06 -2.64
N ASN A 225 -19.20 11.56 -1.45
CA ASN A 225 -18.92 10.15 -1.26
C ASN A 225 -20.19 9.33 -1.61
N SER A 226 -20.00 8.22 -2.34
CA SER A 226 -21.08 7.41 -2.88
C SER A 226 -20.97 5.94 -2.48
N PRO A 227 -20.71 5.61 -1.20
CA PRO A 227 -20.67 4.22 -0.78
C PRO A 227 -22.04 3.55 -0.97
N PRO A 228 -22.09 2.21 -1.07
CA PRO A 228 -23.37 1.50 -1.11
C PRO A 228 -24.24 1.78 0.11
N GLU A 229 -25.56 1.58 -0.03
CA GLU A 229 -26.52 1.76 1.06
C GLU A 229 -26.12 0.94 2.31
N GLY A 230 -26.15 1.59 3.47
CA GLY A 230 -25.80 0.99 4.76
C GLY A 230 -24.31 1.09 5.13
N PHE A 231 -23.46 1.53 4.21
CA PHE A 231 -22.05 1.79 4.54
C PHE A 231 -21.91 3.12 5.30
N ASP A 232 -20.82 3.20 6.09
CA ASP A 232 -20.41 4.46 6.70
C ASP A 232 -20.14 5.50 5.61
N PRO A 233 -20.70 6.71 5.70
CA PRO A 233 -20.57 7.74 4.66
C PRO A 233 -19.14 8.23 4.43
N ARG A 234 -18.20 7.99 5.36
CA ARG A 234 -16.76 8.30 5.19
C ARG A 234 -16.07 7.37 4.18
N THR A 235 -16.70 6.24 3.83
CA THR A 235 -16.15 5.26 2.89
C THR A 235 -16.10 5.84 1.49
N TYR A 236 -14.89 5.91 0.90
CA TYR A 236 -14.69 6.22 -0.50
C TYR A 236 -14.65 4.96 -1.36
N THR A 237 -13.87 3.95 -0.92
CA THR A 237 -13.85 2.59 -1.48
C THR A 237 -13.75 1.56 -0.37
N TYR A 238 -14.09 0.30 -0.67
CA TYR A 238 -14.10 -0.80 0.29
C TYR A 238 -13.64 -2.11 -0.35
N GLY A 239 -13.60 -3.19 0.43
CA GLY A 239 -13.19 -4.49 -0.08
C GLY A 239 -11.70 -4.58 -0.39
N HIS A 240 -10.88 -3.81 0.32
CA HIS A 240 -9.43 -3.87 0.26
C HIS A 240 -8.86 -4.88 1.25
N ARG A 241 -7.63 -5.33 1.02
CA ARG A 241 -6.89 -6.16 1.97
C ARG A 241 -6.01 -5.31 2.90
N ASN A 242 -4.97 -4.69 2.38
CA ASN A 242 -4.04 -3.87 3.17
C ASN A 242 -3.41 -2.79 2.30
N VAL A 243 -4.10 -1.70 2.15
CA VAL A 243 -3.65 -0.56 1.35
C VAL A 243 -2.58 0.20 2.13
N GLN A 244 -1.33 0.12 1.72
CA GLN A 244 -0.23 0.87 2.33
C GLN A 244 0.23 2.09 1.53
N GLY A 245 -0.14 2.18 0.26
CA GLY A 245 0.16 3.31 -0.61
C GLY A 245 -1.11 3.93 -1.20
N ILE A 246 -1.15 5.26 -1.26
CA ILE A 246 -2.11 6.02 -2.05
C ILE A 246 -1.42 7.25 -2.61
N ALA A 247 -1.66 7.54 -3.87
CA ALA A 247 -1.17 8.73 -4.55
C ALA A 247 -2.24 9.26 -5.52
N PHE A 248 -2.13 10.53 -5.88
CA PHE A 248 -3.06 11.21 -6.79
C PHE A 248 -2.32 11.55 -8.08
N HIS A 249 -2.93 11.17 -9.21
CA HIS A 249 -2.37 11.50 -10.51
C HIS A 249 -2.32 13.04 -10.69
N PRO A 250 -1.16 13.63 -11.02
CA PRO A 250 -0.97 15.07 -10.96
C PRO A 250 -1.88 15.86 -11.93
N GLU A 251 -2.22 15.28 -13.09
CA GLU A 251 -3.04 15.95 -14.10
C GLU A 251 -4.54 15.70 -13.89
N THR A 252 -4.92 14.46 -13.57
CA THR A 252 -6.35 14.07 -13.49
C THR A 252 -6.91 14.14 -12.09
N GLY A 253 -6.07 14.11 -11.04
CA GLY A 253 -6.47 14.00 -9.65
C GLY A 253 -6.99 12.61 -9.27
N ALA A 254 -6.93 11.64 -10.17
CA ALA A 254 -7.37 10.27 -9.89
C ALA A 254 -6.53 9.66 -8.77
N ALA A 255 -7.19 9.12 -7.75
CA ALA A 255 -6.53 8.39 -6.67
C ALA A 255 -6.18 6.98 -7.13
N ALA A 256 -4.94 6.55 -6.90
CA ALA A 256 -4.52 5.18 -7.11
C ALA A 256 -3.88 4.61 -5.85
N THR A 257 -4.21 3.36 -5.53
CA THR A 257 -3.67 2.65 -4.37
C THR A 257 -2.60 1.66 -4.79
N ALA A 258 -1.62 1.45 -3.89
CA ALA A 258 -0.68 0.35 -3.94
C ALA A 258 -1.00 -0.58 -2.77
N GLU A 259 -1.34 -1.82 -3.08
CA GLU A 259 -1.92 -2.75 -2.13
C GLU A 259 -1.17 -4.07 -2.07
N HIS A 260 -0.97 -4.55 -0.85
CA HIS A 260 -0.23 -5.75 -0.51
C HIS A 260 -1.12 -6.99 -0.57
N GLY A 261 -0.81 -7.91 -1.48
CA GLY A 261 -1.59 -9.12 -1.70
C GLY A 261 -1.33 -10.25 -0.69
N PRO A 262 -2.18 -11.31 -0.69
CA PRO A 262 -2.09 -12.46 0.21
C PRO A 262 -1.11 -13.52 -0.35
N TRP A 263 0.18 -13.41 -0.09
CA TRP A 263 1.26 -14.23 -0.65
C TRP A 263 1.49 -14.05 -2.17
N HIS A 264 0.55 -13.47 -2.90
CA HIS A 264 0.58 -13.26 -4.35
C HIS A 264 -0.18 -11.99 -4.70
N SER A 265 0.01 -11.51 -5.90
CA SER A 265 -0.84 -10.48 -6.52
C SER A 265 -0.92 -9.18 -5.72
N ASP A 266 0.24 -8.54 -5.50
CA ASP A 266 0.23 -7.13 -5.13
C ASP A 266 -0.40 -6.34 -6.28
N GLU A 267 -1.22 -5.33 -5.98
CA GLU A 267 -2.06 -4.65 -6.96
C GLU A 267 -1.93 -3.12 -6.89
N ILE A 268 -2.12 -2.50 -8.06
CA ILE A 268 -2.39 -1.07 -8.17
C ILE A 268 -3.79 -0.91 -8.74
N THR A 269 -4.61 -0.13 -8.06
CA THR A 269 -6.00 0.10 -8.43
C THR A 269 -6.30 1.58 -8.48
N VAL A 270 -6.81 2.06 -9.62
CA VAL A 270 -7.38 3.42 -9.72
C VAL A 270 -8.76 3.39 -9.08
N LEU A 271 -8.94 4.23 -8.07
CA LEU A 271 -10.13 4.20 -7.22
C LEU A 271 -11.33 4.85 -7.92
N GLN A 272 -12.48 4.25 -7.74
CA GLN A 272 -13.78 4.77 -8.15
C GLN A 272 -14.63 5.04 -6.91
N ASN A 273 -15.22 6.21 -6.81
CA ASN A 273 -16.05 6.59 -5.68
C ASN A 273 -17.21 5.60 -5.48
N GLY A 274 -17.27 4.97 -4.31
CA GLY A 274 -18.20 3.88 -3.99
C GLY A 274 -17.76 2.49 -4.45
N GLY A 275 -16.57 2.37 -5.07
CA GLY A 275 -16.09 1.12 -5.66
C GLY A 275 -15.68 0.06 -4.63
N ASN A 276 -15.84 -1.21 -5.02
CA ASN A 276 -15.38 -2.40 -4.30
C ASN A 276 -14.08 -2.90 -4.92
N ALA A 277 -13.03 -3.09 -4.13
CA ALA A 277 -11.78 -3.71 -4.59
C ALA A 277 -11.86 -5.25 -4.69
N GLY A 278 -12.95 -5.85 -4.23
CA GLY A 278 -13.26 -7.27 -4.45
C GLY A 278 -12.55 -8.25 -3.52
N TRP A 279 -11.79 -7.79 -2.52
CA TRP A 279 -11.20 -8.68 -1.52
C TRP A 279 -12.28 -9.20 -0.57
N ASP A 280 -12.50 -10.52 -0.56
CA ASP A 280 -13.37 -11.22 0.39
C ASP A 280 -12.84 -12.64 0.64
N PRO A 281 -11.90 -12.84 1.56
CA PRO A 281 -11.32 -14.16 1.79
C PRO A 281 -12.28 -15.14 2.45
N ARG A 282 -13.37 -14.66 3.04
CA ARG A 282 -14.32 -15.45 3.81
C ARG A 282 -15.05 -16.51 3.00
N PRO A 283 -15.59 -16.25 1.81
CA PRO A 283 -16.28 -17.26 1.00
C PRO A 283 -15.36 -18.39 0.54
N ASN A 284 -14.08 -18.10 0.40
CA ASN A 284 -13.07 -19.01 -0.10
C ASN A 284 -12.34 -19.79 1.00
N MET A 285 -12.82 -19.72 2.22
CA MET A 285 -12.27 -20.48 3.33
C MET A 285 -12.69 -21.92 3.26
N ALA A 286 -11.83 -22.78 2.75
CA ALA A 286 -12.03 -24.20 2.45
C ALA A 286 -12.98 -24.92 3.40
N GLY A 287 -14.26 -25.03 3.05
CA GLY A 287 -15.28 -25.74 3.82
C GLY A 287 -15.67 -25.11 5.14
N ARG A 288 -15.15 -23.94 5.51
CA ARG A 288 -15.70 -23.13 6.59
C ARG A 288 -17.02 -22.54 6.12
N GLY A 289 -18.03 -22.72 6.89
CA GLY A 289 -19.26 -21.97 6.76
C GLY A 289 -19.10 -20.56 7.32
N ASP A 290 -19.97 -20.23 8.26
CA ASP A 290 -19.87 -18.98 9.01
C ASP A 290 -18.58 -18.94 9.85
N CYS A 291 -18.08 -17.73 10.11
CA CYS A 291 -16.98 -17.52 11.03
C CYS A 291 -17.38 -17.96 12.44
N PRO A 292 -16.51 -18.67 13.20
CA PRO A 292 -16.88 -19.26 14.48
C PRO A 292 -17.06 -18.24 15.61
N ASP A 293 -16.58 -17.02 15.44
CA ASP A 293 -16.60 -15.92 16.40
C ASP A 293 -16.61 -14.56 15.69
N ASP A 294 -16.31 -13.50 16.40
CA ASP A 294 -16.21 -12.14 15.84
C ASP A 294 -14.96 -11.92 14.98
N TYR A 295 -14.08 -12.94 14.90
CA TYR A 295 -12.87 -12.90 14.10
C TYR A 295 -12.78 -14.06 13.13
N CYS A 296 -12.75 -13.75 11.86
CA CYS A 296 -12.72 -14.73 10.78
C CYS A 296 -11.34 -14.75 10.08
N GLY A 297 -10.37 -15.36 10.72
CA GLY A 297 -9.05 -15.53 10.14
C GLY A 297 -9.07 -16.40 8.89
N TYR A 298 -8.31 -16.05 7.86
CA TYR A 298 -8.35 -16.73 6.58
C TYR A 298 -7.13 -17.61 6.25
N SER A 299 -5.95 -17.33 6.81
CA SER A 299 -4.74 -18.12 6.50
C SER A 299 -4.81 -19.58 6.91
N PRO A 300 -5.31 -19.95 8.09
CA PRO A 300 -5.41 -21.34 8.50
C PRO A 300 -6.34 -22.20 7.64
N ASN A 301 -7.13 -21.57 6.79
CA ASN A 301 -8.14 -22.25 5.98
C ASN A 301 -7.62 -22.64 4.59
N GLN A 302 -6.38 -22.33 4.29
CA GLN A 302 -5.75 -22.77 3.05
C GLN A 302 -5.17 -24.18 3.23
N ALA A 303 -5.38 -25.03 2.24
CA ALA A 303 -4.78 -26.35 2.25
C ALA A 303 -3.26 -26.26 2.22
N ASP A 304 -2.60 -27.10 2.99
CA ASP A 304 -1.16 -27.22 2.98
C ASP A 304 -0.64 -27.58 1.59
N GLY A 305 0.49 -27.02 1.21
CA GLY A 305 1.18 -27.33 -0.04
C GLY A 305 0.66 -26.62 -1.28
N MET A 306 -0.34 -25.75 -1.18
CA MET A 306 -0.78 -24.92 -2.32
C MET A 306 0.36 -24.03 -2.81
N ASN A 307 0.62 -24.08 -4.11
CA ASN A 307 1.48 -23.08 -4.77
C ASN A 307 0.72 -21.73 -4.96
N ARG A 308 1.43 -20.69 -5.41
CA ARG A 308 0.84 -19.34 -5.54
C ARG A 308 -0.35 -19.27 -6.49
N TYR A 309 -0.35 -20.07 -7.56
CA TYR A 309 -1.45 -20.06 -8.55
C TYR A 309 -2.70 -20.73 -7.98
N GLU A 310 -2.51 -21.81 -7.23
CA GLU A 310 -3.59 -22.49 -6.52
C GLU A 310 -4.17 -21.58 -5.42
N ARG A 311 -3.32 -20.83 -4.71
CA ARG A 311 -3.78 -19.82 -3.74
C ARG A 311 -4.54 -18.68 -4.40
N ALA A 312 -4.06 -18.17 -5.53
CA ALA A 312 -4.74 -17.13 -6.30
C ALA A 312 -6.12 -17.59 -6.77
N ALA A 313 -6.23 -18.81 -7.29
CA ALA A 313 -7.51 -19.37 -7.70
C ALA A 313 -8.46 -19.67 -6.53
N PHE A 314 -7.90 -20.04 -5.37
CA PHE A 314 -8.66 -20.33 -4.15
C PHE A 314 -9.12 -19.08 -3.41
N MET A 315 -8.30 -18.03 -3.42
CA MET A 315 -8.54 -16.77 -2.70
C MET A 315 -7.97 -15.61 -3.53
N PRO A 316 -8.67 -15.21 -4.60
CA PRO A 316 -8.22 -14.13 -5.47
C PRO A 316 -8.15 -12.81 -4.71
N MET A 317 -7.20 -11.96 -5.07
CA MET A 317 -7.09 -10.62 -4.48
C MET A 317 -8.31 -9.77 -4.86
N THR A 318 -8.73 -9.82 -6.11
CA THR A 318 -10.00 -9.28 -6.61
C THR A 318 -10.89 -10.42 -7.07
N ASP A 319 -12.01 -10.67 -6.37
CA ASP A 319 -12.94 -11.77 -6.64
C ASP A 319 -14.06 -11.34 -7.58
N PHE A 320 -13.81 -11.40 -8.88
CA PHE A 320 -14.80 -11.07 -9.91
C PHE A 320 -15.95 -12.09 -10.01
N ASP A 321 -15.76 -13.32 -9.52
CA ASP A 321 -16.82 -14.32 -9.52
C ASP A 321 -17.92 -13.97 -8.52
N THR A 322 -17.52 -13.45 -7.36
CA THR A 322 -18.45 -12.98 -6.31
C THR A 322 -18.89 -11.53 -6.53
N TYR A 323 -17.99 -10.68 -7.00
CA TYR A 323 -18.20 -9.24 -7.20
C TYR A 323 -17.86 -8.84 -8.65
N PRO A 324 -18.74 -9.12 -9.61
CA PRO A 324 -18.47 -8.88 -11.03
C PRO A 324 -18.25 -7.40 -11.38
N ASP A 325 -18.72 -6.49 -10.53
CA ASP A 325 -18.54 -5.04 -10.68
C ASP A 325 -17.38 -4.50 -9.82
N ALA A 326 -16.50 -5.36 -9.28
CA ALA A 326 -15.33 -4.92 -8.55
C ALA A 326 -14.41 -4.07 -9.43
N MET A 327 -13.74 -3.09 -8.82
CA MET A 327 -12.75 -2.28 -9.51
C MET A 327 -11.60 -3.18 -10.00
N PRO A 328 -11.32 -3.24 -11.30
CA PRO A 328 -10.18 -4.00 -11.77
C PRO A 328 -8.88 -3.31 -11.35
N PRO A 329 -7.88 -4.08 -10.85
CA PRO A 329 -6.55 -3.52 -10.72
C PRO A 329 -6.00 -3.20 -12.11
N ILE A 330 -5.37 -2.04 -12.26
CA ILE A 330 -4.69 -1.66 -13.51
C ILE A 330 -3.34 -2.36 -13.65
N TRP A 331 -2.80 -2.84 -12.54
CA TRP A 331 -1.59 -3.66 -12.51
C TRP A 331 -1.66 -4.69 -11.39
N ASN A 332 -1.15 -5.87 -11.70
CA ASN A 332 -1.01 -6.98 -10.75
C ASN A 332 0.33 -7.67 -11.02
N ASN A 333 1.15 -7.87 -10.00
CA ASN A 333 2.46 -8.48 -10.20
C ASN A 333 2.42 -9.96 -10.64
N ASN A 334 1.25 -10.60 -10.64
CA ASN A 334 1.03 -12.01 -11.03
C ASN A 334 2.06 -12.97 -10.43
N GLY A 335 2.57 -12.63 -9.27
CA GLY A 335 3.67 -13.30 -8.63
C GLY A 335 3.54 -13.38 -7.12
N TRP A 336 4.61 -13.81 -6.46
CA TRP A 336 4.70 -13.70 -5.01
C TRP A 336 4.54 -12.25 -4.60
N SER A 337 3.72 -12.01 -3.57
CA SER A 337 3.66 -10.70 -2.92
C SER A 337 5.05 -10.31 -2.43
N GLN A 338 5.47 -9.10 -2.75
CA GLN A 338 6.77 -8.54 -2.40
C GLN A 338 6.66 -7.37 -1.44
N GLY A 339 5.45 -7.11 -0.95
CA GLY A 339 5.24 -6.10 0.07
C GLY A 339 5.21 -4.68 -0.49
N THR A 340 4.31 -4.44 -1.41
CA THR A 340 4.02 -3.10 -1.94
C THR A 340 3.58 -2.18 -0.82
N SER A 341 4.26 -1.04 -0.61
CA SER A 341 4.14 -0.25 0.62
C SER A 341 3.62 1.16 0.43
N SER A 342 4.20 1.92 -0.48
CA SER A 342 3.91 3.34 -0.65
C SER A 342 3.92 3.68 -2.12
N ALA A 343 3.24 4.77 -2.48
CA ALA A 343 3.20 5.26 -3.83
C ALA A 343 3.32 6.79 -3.87
N ALA A 344 3.92 7.31 -4.94
CA ALA A 344 3.96 8.72 -5.29
C ALA A 344 4.03 8.85 -6.80
N PHE A 345 3.60 9.97 -7.37
CA PHE A 345 3.86 10.30 -8.77
C PHE A 345 5.12 11.13 -8.87
N LEU A 346 5.99 10.81 -9.83
CA LEU A 346 7.17 11.62 -10.14
C LEU A 346 6.73 12.88 -10.89
N GLU A 347 7.19 14.03 -10.44
CA GLU A 347 6.82 15.30 -11.02
C GLU A 347 8.07 16.15 -11.32
N GLY A 348 8.10 16.72 -12.51
CA GLY A 348 9.13 17.64 -12.97
C GLY A 348 9.97 17.12 -14.14
N ASP A 349 10.39 18.03 -15.01
CA ASP A 349 11.12 17.73 -16.26
C ASP A 349 12.46 16.99 -16.03
N ALA A 350 13.03 17.12 -14.83
CA ALA A 350 14.27 16.43 -14.46
C ALA A 350 14.13 14.89 -14.46
N TRP A 351 12.91 14.37 -14.28
CA TRP A 351 12.61 12.94 -14.32
C TRP A 351 12.54 12.37 -15.74
N GLY A 352 12.55 13.24 -16.77
CA GLY A 352 12.55 12.84 -18.19
C GLY A 352 11.33 11.98 -18.54
N GLU A 353 11.56 10.78 -19.08
CA GLU A 353 10.49 9.85 -19.46
C GLU A 353 9.68 9.31 -18.28
N TRP A 354 10.16 9.47 -17.04
CA TRP A 354 9.45 9.08 -15.84
C TRP A 354 8.57 10.18 -15.24
N ASN A 355 8.60 11.40 -15.81
CA ASN A 355 7.71 12.46 -15.38
C ASN A 355 6.23 12.04 -15.57
N GLY A 356 5.43 12.09 -14.51
CA GLY A 356 4.05 11.58 -14.46
C GLY A 356 3.91 10.09 -14.17
N ALA A 357 5.01 9.33 -14.10
CA ALA A 357 4.97 7.91 -13.70
C ALA A 357 4.72 7.77 -12.18
N MET A 358 4.04 6.69 -11.78
CA MET A 358 3.93 6.32 -10.38
C MET A 358 5.16 5.54 -9.95
N VAL A 359 5.75 5.91 -8.82
CA VAL A 359 6.74 5.08 -8.13
C VAL A 359 6.12 4.36 -6.97
N VAL A 360 6.54 3.11 -6.77
CA VAL A 360 6.03 2.24 -5.72
C VAL A 360 7.18 1.65 -4.94
N GLY A 361 7.18 1.87 -3.62
CA GLY A 361 8.15 1.26 -2.72
C GLY A 361 7.82 -0.22 -2.48
N ILE A 362 8.80 -1.09 -2.58
CA ILE A 362 8.67 -2.53 -2.37
C ILE A 362 9.56 -2.94 -1.18
N MET A 363 8.94 -3.48 -0.15
CA MET A 363 9.64 -3.90 1.09
C MET A 363 10.37 -5.23 0.95
N GLY A 364 10.03 -6.00 -0.05
CA GLY A 364 10.53 -7.35 -0.23
C GLY A 364 9.87 -8.39 0.67
N ILE A 365 10.06 -9.66 0.32
CA ILE A 365 9.54 -10.80 1.08
C ILE A 365 10.37 -10.95 2.36
N GLY A 366 9.73 -10.78 3.53
CA GLY A 366 10.37 -10.90 4.83
C GLY A 366 10.44 -12.33 5.38
N PHE A 367 9.95 -13.33 4.64
CA PHE A 367 9.88 -14.71 5.10
C PHE A 367 11.10 -15.52 4.65
N GLY A 368 11.71 -16.26 5.58
CA GLY A 368 12.82 -17.15 5.25
C GLY A 368 14.22 -16.57 5.32
N GLY A 369 14.38 -15.37 5.86
CA GLY A 369 15.70 -14.81 6.21
C GLY A 369 16.50 -14.20 5.05
N THR A 370 16.00 -14.25 3.82
CA THR A 370 16.61 -13.55 2.68
C THR A 370 15.56 -12.64 2.05
N PRO A 371 15.64 -11.33 2.25
CA PRO A 371 14.73 -10.39 1.60
C PRO A 371 14.91 -10.46 0.08
N ILE A 372 13.82 -10.70 -0.64
CA ILE A 372 13.79 -10.69 -2.10
C ILE A 372 12.86 -9.57 -2.54
N GLY A 373 13.24 -8.85 -3.59
CA GLY A 373 12.38 -7.84 -4.21
C GLY A 373 12.38 -6.47 -3.53
N GLN A 374 13.37 -6.18 -2.68
CA GLN A 374 13.57 -4.83 -2.14
C GLN A 374 14.00 -3.89 -3.26
N ARG A 375 13.10 -3.00 -3.69
CA ARG A 375 13.32 -2.08 -4.81
C ARG A 375 12.27 -0.97 -4.83
N ILE A 376 12.40 -0.06 -5.77
CA ILE A 376 11.37 0.89 -6.17
C ILE A 376 11.01 0.57 -7.62
N ASP A 377 9.74 0.33 -7.90
CA ASP A 377 9.22 0.16 -9.25
C ASP A 377 8.68 1.50 -9.77
N VAL A 378 8.96 1.79 -11.06
CA VAL A 378 8.41 2.91 -11.81
C VAL A 378 7.33 2.35 -12.74
N ILE A 379 6.12 2.85 -12.61
CA ILE A 379 4.95 2.38 -13.33
C ILE A 379 4.48 3.52 -14.24
N GLN A 380 4.57 3.30 -15.52
CA GLN A 380 4.14 4.24 -16.55
C GLN A 380 2.72 3.91 -16.99
N PHE A 381 1.87 4.90 -17.00
CA PHE A 381 0.49 4.78 -17.45
C PHE A 381 0.38 5.19 -18.91
N ASN A 382 -0.65 4.69 -19.58
CA ASN A 382 -1.07 5.19 -20.88
C ASN A 382 -1.57 6.65 -20.76
N ASP A 383 -1.70 7.33 -21.90
CA ASP A 383 -2.05 8.76 -21.99
C ASP A 383 -3.33 9.14 -21.22
N ASP A 384 -4.27 8.23 -21.07
CA ASP A 384 -5.53 8.48 -20.35
C ASP A 384 -5.53 8.01 -18.89
N GLY A 385 -4.41 7.43 -18.40
CA GLY A 385 -4.24 6.99 -17.04
C GLY A 385 -5.08 5.79 -16.64
N THR A 386 -5.59 5.02 -17.59
CA THR A 386 -6.52 3.91 -17.35
C THR A 386 -5.87 2.54 -17.37
N ASP A 387 -4.64 2.43 -17.87
CA ASP A 387 -3.89 1.18 -17.97
C ASP A 387 -2.38 1.43 -17.79
N VAL A 388 -1.63 0.38 -17.49
CA VAL A 388 -0.17 0.42 -17.35
C VAL A 388 0.48 0.06 -18.68
N GLU A 389 1.35 0.95 -19.18
CA GLU A 389 2.15 0.71 -20.38
C GLU A 389 3.43 -0.07 -20.07
N ASP A 390 4.13 0.32 -18.99
CA ASP A 390 5.41 -0.28 -18.63
C ASP A 390 5.64 -0.28 -17.13
N VAL A 391 6.42 -1.25 -16.66
CA VAL A 391 6.90 -1.34 -15.28
C VAL A 391 8.40 -1.58 -15.29
N THR A 392 9.14 -0.62 -14.78
CA THR A 392 10.61 -0.66 -14.73
C THR A 392 11.11 -0.62 -13.30
N GLU A 393 12.06 -1.50 -12.94
CA GLU A 393 12.77 -1.39 -11.67
C GLU A 393 13.72 -0.18 -11.70
N MET A 394 13.59 0.71 -10.73
CA MET A 394 14.47 1.88 -10.58
C MET A 394 15.90 1.45 -10.23
N THR A 395 16.87 1.83 -11.05
CA THR A 395 18.28 1.58 -10.73
C THR A 395 18.71 2.50 -9.60
N LEU A 396 18.86 1.95 -8.40
CA LEU A 396 19.17 2.70 -7.20
C LEU A 396 20.68 2.90 -7.04
N PRO A 397 21.13 4.11 -6.68
CA PRO A 397 22.56 4.41 -6.45
C PRO A 397 23.06 4.04 -5.03
N MET A 398 22.19 3.42 -4.21
CA MET A 398 22.50 2.94 -2.85
C MET A 398 22.08 1.48 -2.70
N GLU A 399 22.51 0.85 -1.60
CA GLU A 399 22.06 -0.51 -1.27
C GLU A 399 20.53 -0.56 -1.06
N PRO A 400 19.86 -1.56 -1.63
CA PRO A 400 18.42 -1.75 -1.43
C PRO A 400 18.07 -2.01 0.04
N GLY A 401 16.89 -1.59 0.45
CA GLY A 401 16.32 -1.83 1.78
C GLY A 401 14.82 -2.09 1.69
N ARG A 402 14.17 -2.24 2.83
CA ARG A 402 12.72 -2.37 2.90
C ARG A 402 12.07 -0.99 2.71
N PHE A 403 11.80 -0.63 1.46
CA PHE A 403 11.25 0.68 1.10
C PHE A 403 9.84 0.83 1.68
N ARG A 404 9.73 1.59 2.77
CA ARG A 404 8.48 1.81 3.51
C ARG A 404 7.66 2.98 2.97
N SER A 405 8.32 4.05 2.62
CA SER A 405 7.68 5.24 2.08
C SER A 405 8.45 5.80 0.90
N VAL A 406 7.71 6.30 -0.10
CA VAL A 406 8.20 7.13 -1.20
C VAL A 406 7.32 8.38 -1.25
N VAL A 407 7.94 9.57 -1.29
CA VAL A 407 7.25 10.87 -1.26
C VAL A 407 8.02 11.87 -2.12
N MET A 408 7.32 12.60 -2.98
CA MET A 408 7.93 13.74 -3.67
C MET A 408 8.15 14.90 -2.70
N GLY A 409 9.38 15.38 -2.67
CA GLY A 409 9.71 16.61 -1.95
C GLY A 409 9.42 17.86 -2.78
N PRO A 410 9.33 19.04 -2.14
CA PRO A 410 9.05 20.31 -2.81
C PRO A 410 10.17 20.76 -3.74
N ASP A 411 11.34 20.15 -3.64
CA ASP A 411 12.51 20.39 -4.50
C ASP A 411 12.53 19.51 -5.75
N GLY A 412 11.46 18.74 -6.01
CA GLY A 412 11.33 17.84 -7.15
C GLY A 412 12.15 16.54 -7.02
N SER A 413 12.68 16.26 -5.83
CA SER A 413 13.39 15.01 -5.53
C SER A 413 12.44 13.97 -4.94
N LEU A 414 12.72 12.69 -5.15
CA LEU A 414 12.03 11.59 -4.48
C LEU A 414 12.71 11.30 -3.14
N TYR A 415 11.96 11.39 -2.06
CA TYR A 415 12.41 10.94 -0.75
C TYR A 415 11.88 9.54 -0.46
N THR A 416 12.72 8.70 0.12
CA THR A 416 12.34 7.34 0.48
C THR A 416 12.86 6.96 1.85
N SER A 417 12.02 6.29 2.65
CA SER A 417 12.44 5.69 3.91
C SER A 417 12.55 4.18 3.77
N ILE A 418 13.51 3.60 4.49
CA ILE A 418 13.65 2.15 4.62
C ILE A 418 13.51 1.74 6.09
N ASP A 419 12.93 0.54 6.34
CA ASP A 419 12.72 0.01 7.70
C ASP A 419 14.03 -0.13 8.49
N GLU A 420 15.17 -0.19 7.79
CA GLU A 420 16.53 -0.25 8.35
C GLU A 420 16.98 1.07 8.99
N GLY A 421 16.15 2.12 8.96
CA GLY A 421 16.37 3.33 9.74
C GLY A 421 17.00 4.50 8.98
N ILE A 422 16.85 4.56 7.67
CA ILE A 422 17.43 5.62 6.83
C ILE A 422 16.33 6.31 6.01
N ILE A 423 16.44 7.61 5.87
CA ILE A 423 15.71 8.40 4.87
C ILE A 423 16.72 8.88 3.84
N TYR A 424 16.48 8.51 2.58
CA TYR A 424 17.25 8.96 1.43
C TYR A 424 16.49 10.02 0.63
N LYS A 425 17.24 10.87 -0.02
CA LYS A 425 16.79 11.75 -1.10
C LYS A 425 17.40 11.24 -2.41
N LEU A 426 16.58 11.03 -3.41
CA LEU A 426 16.94 10.62 -4.76
C LEU A 426 16.70 11.77 -5.72
N THR A 427 17.74 12.13 -6.47
CA THR A 427 17.67 13.24 -7.43
C THR A 427 18.10 12.74 -8.81
N PRO A 428 17.36 13.06 -9.88
CA PRO A 428 17.80 12.79 -11.23
C PRO A 428 19.16 13.42 -11.49
N GLY A 429 20.12 12.62 -11.99
CA GLY A 429 21.41 13.13 -12.46
C GLY A 429 21.20 13.85 -13.79
N GLY A 430 21.68 15.09 -13.87
CA GLY A 430 21.66 15.88 -15.10
C GLY A 430 22.57 15.34 -16.21
#